data_5db539574279e7c6291c029834f22f24
#
_entry.id   5db539574279e7c6291c029834f22f24
#
_cell.length_a   1.000
_cell.length_b   1.000
_cell.length_c   1.000
_cell.angle_alpha   90.00
_cell.angle_beta   90.00
_cell.angle_gamma   90.00
#
_symmetry.space_group_name_H-M   'P 1'
#
loop_
_entity.id
_entity.type
_entity.pdbx_description
1 polymer ?
#
loop_
_entity_poly.entity_id
_entity_poly.type
_entity_poly.pdbx_seq_one_letter_code
_entity_poly.pdbx_strand_id
1 'polypeptide(L)'
;MKPTGPKQTLPKNKNQESTKKLIDYLKSKLGCGYAFGSEGQNLTSDFLERMKKQYPKYVKDSTKKWIGRECYDCSGLVMKALQQVGINVHHNAQWTWAEDLKQRGDIKDIPTDKLCLVFKKGDNGEMHHIGIYIGNGKVIEAKGADYGVVETDLKGGNWTNWGIPAGLE
;
A
#
# COMPACT_ATOMS: atom_id res chain seq x y z
N MET A 1 -23.31 -36.33 -25.12
CA MET A 1 -23.63 -36.27 -23.68
C MET A 1 -22.52 -35.54 -22.95
N LYS A 2 -22.83 -34.44 -22.30
CA LYS A 2 -21.86 -33.74 -21.45
C LYS A 2 -21.64 -34.59 -20.20
N PRO A 3 -20.39 -34.78 -19.76
CA PRO A 3 -20.14 -35.51 -18.52
C PRO A 3 -20.74 -34.77 -17.34
N THR A 4 -21.54 -35.46 -16.56
CA THR A 4 -22.16 -34.97 -15.34
C THR A 4 -21.26 -35.12 -14.12
N GLY A 5 -19.97 -34.75 -14.25
CA GLY A 5 -19.04 -34.73 -13.12
C GLY A 5 -18.97 -33.35 -12.46
N PRO A 6 -18.51 -33.23 -11.19
CA PRO A 6 -18.28 -31.95 -10.59
C PRO A 6 -17.33 -31.15 -11.48
N LYS A 7 -17.69 -29.90 -11.76
CA LYS A 7 -16.81 -28.97 -12.50
C LYS A 7 -15.47 -28.94 -11.79
N GLN A 8 -14.44 -29.49 -12.43
CA GLN A 8 -13.08 -29.31 -11.95
C GLN A 8 -12.77 -27.82 -12.01
N THR A 9 -12.66 -27.19 -10.86
CA THR A 9 -12.07 -25.86 -10.77
C THR A 9 -10.64 -25.97 -11.31
N LEU A 10 -10.37 -25.30 -12.42
CA LEU A 10 -9.01 -25.15 -12.90
C LEU A 10 -8.14 -24.59 -11.76
N PRO A 11 -6.94 -25.16 -11.52
CA PRO A 11 -6.07 -24.60 -10.50
C PRO A 11 -5.82 -23.14 -10.82
N LYS A 12 -6.09 -22.27 -9.84
CA LYS A 12 -5.76 -20.85 -9.95
C LYS A 12 -4.27 -20.75 -10.28
N ASN A 13 -3.91 -19.96 -11.28
CA ASN A 13 -2.49 -19.75 -11.54
C ASN A 13 -1.88 -19.02 -10.33
N LYS A 14 -0.59 -19.17 -10.15
CA LYS A 14 0.17 -18.61 -9.02
C LYS A 14 -0.05 -17.10 -8.86
N ASN A 15 -0.25 -16.36 -9.97
CA ASN A 15 -0.49 -14.93 -9.97
C ASN A 15 -1.86 -14.56 -9.40
N GLN A 16 -2.90 -15.35 -9.69
CA GLN A 16 -4.25 -15.12 -9.15
C GLN A 16 -4.29 -15.37 -7.64
N GLU A 17 -3.60 -16.38 -7.16
CA GLU A 17 -3.51 -16.67 -5.72
C GLU A 17 -2.74 -15.57 -4.98
N SER A 18 -1.64 -15.10 -5.53
CA SER A 18 -0.86 -13.99 -4.98
C SER A 18 -1.67 -12.70 -4.94
N THR A 19 -2.38 -12.39 -6.02
CA THR A 19 -3.26 -11.22 -6.10
C THR A 19 -4.33 -11.27 -5.01
N LYS A 20 -5.02 -12.39 -4.87
CA LYS A 20 -6.04 -12.57 -3.84
C LYS A 20 -5.46 -12.42 -2.44
N LYS A 21 -4.33 -13.05 -2.16
CA LYS A 21 -3.66 -13.00 -0.87
C LYS A 21 -3.29 -11.56 -0.49
N LEU A 22 -2.76 -10.81 -1.45
CA LEU A 22 -2.37 -9.42 -1.25
C LEU A 22 -3.58 -8.53 -0.97
N ILE A 23 -4.65 -8.67 -1.75
CA ILE A 23 -5.89 -7.90 -1.55
C ILE A 23 -6.53 -8.25 -0.20
N ASP A 24 -6.61 -9.52 0.15
CA ASP A 24 -7.17 -9.97 1.43
C ASP A 24 -6.37 -9.40 2.61
N TYR A 25 -5.05 -9.39 2.51
CA TYR A 25 -4.20 -8.78 3.53
C TYR A 25 -4.50 -7.30 3.69
N LEU A 26 -4.51 -6.54 2.58
CA LEU A 26 -4.79 -5.11 2.60
C LEU A 26 -6.17 -4.81 3.21
N LYS A 27 -7.20 -5.56 2.81
CA LYS A 27 -8.54 -5.39 3.35
C LYS A 27 -8.61 -5.71 4.84
N SER A 28 -7.81 -6.66 5.31
CA SER A 28 -7.74 -6.99 6.74
C SER A 28 -7.14 -5.85 7.58
N LYS A 29 -6.43 -4.91 6.95
CA LYS A 29 -5.78 -3.78 7.62
C LYS A 29 -6.61 -2.50 7.60
N LEU A 30 -7.74 -2.50 6.93
CA LEU A 30 -8.65 -1.34 6.95
C LEU A 30 -9.05 -1.01 8.39
N GLY A 31 -8.94 0.27 8.73
CA GLY A 31 -9.21 0.74 10.10
C GLY A 31 -8.00 0.75 11.02
N CYS A 32 -6.87 0.16 10.63
CA CYS A 32 -5.61 0.35 11.35
C CYS A 32 -5.20 1.81 11.37
N GLY A 33 -4.36 2.19 12.34
CA GLY A 33 -3.90 3.55 12.49
C GLY A 33 -2.79 3.94 11.54
N TYR A 34 -2.46 5.21 11.56
CA TYR A 34 -1.32 5.76 10.85
C TYR A 34 -0.33 6.36 11.85
N ALA A 35 0.94 6.00 11.72
CA ALA A 35 2.02 6.66 12.43
C ALA A 35 3.27 6.66 11.54
N PHE A 36 3.90 7.81 11.41
CA PHE A 36 5.13 7.96 10.63
C PHE A 36 6.19 6.97 11.12
N GLY A 37 6.80 6.23 10.20
CA GLY A 37 7.80 5.22 10.51
C GLY A 37 7.26 3.84 10.90
N SER A 38 5.95 3.68 10.98
CA SER A 38 5.32 2.42 11.42
C SER A 38 5.16 1.41 10.29
N GLU A 39 5.29 0.13 10.66
CA GLU A 39 5.17 -1.00 9.72
C GLU A 39 4.39 -2.16 10.33
N GLY A 40 3.33 -1.85 11.09
CA GLY A 40 2.41 -2.85 11.62
C GLY A 40 2.53 -3.11 13.11
N GLN A 41 3.41 -2.42 13.82
CA GLN A 41 3.50 -2.53 15.27
C GLN A 41 2.38 -1.73 15.95
N ASN A 42 2.09 -2.09 17.20
CA ASN A 42 1.25 -1.26 18.04
C ASN A 42 1.99 0.02 18.39
N LEU A 43 1.36 1.16 18.19
CA LEU A 43 1.97 2.45 18.47
C LEU A 43 2.09 2.67 19.97
N THR A 44 3.30 3.00 20.43
CA THR A 44 3.57 3.38 21.81
C THR A 44 3.84 4.89 21.90
N SER A 45 3.62 5.44 23.10
CA SER A 45 3.96 6.85 23.37
C SER A 45 5.44 7.12 23.13
N ASP A 46 6.30 6.20 23.56
CA ASP A 46 7.75 6.34 23.40
C ASP A 46 8.17 6.38 21.95
N PHE A 47 7.61 5.51 21.10
CA PHE A 47 7.87 5.52 19.66
C PHE A 47 7.42 6.83 19.03
N LEU A 48 6.21 7.27 19.38
CA LEU A 48 5.66 8.53 18.85
C LEU A 48 6.53 9.73 19.23
N GLU A 49 6.95 9.81 20.48
CA GLU A 49 7.82 10.89 20.96
C GLU A 49 9.16 10.91 20.24
N ARG A 50 9.78 9.74 20.03
CA ARG A 50 11.04 9.62 19.29
C ARG A 50 10.88 10.07 17.84
N MET A 51 9.81 9.65 17.17
CA MET A 51 9.53 10.04 15.79
C MET A 51 9.26 11.54 15.69
N LYS A 52 8.50 12.10 16.61
CA LYS A 52 8.20 13.54 16.65
C LYS A 52 9.47 14.37 16.86
N LYS A 53 10.37 13.90 17.71
CA LYS A 53 11.64 14.58 17.98
C LYS A 53 12.57 14.54 16.77
N GLN A 54 12.65 13.38 16.10
CA GLN A 54 13.53 13.17 14.96
C GLN A 54 12.98 13.76 13.66
N TYR A 55 11.65 13.70 13.45
CA TYR A 55 10.98 14.11 12.23
C TYR A 55 9.80 15.06 12.50
N PRO A 56 10.03 16.21 13.13
CA PRO A 56 8.94 17.08 13.60
C PRO A 56 8.03 17.58 12.47
N LYS A 57 8.55 17.66 11.25
CA LYS A 57 7.76 18.10 10.08
C LYS A 57 6.75 17.05 9.59
N TYR A 58 6.98 15.77 9.91
CA TYR A 58 6.22 14.65 9.38
C TYR A 58 5.28 14.01 10.39
N VAL A 59 5.41 14.36 11.68
CA VAL A 59 4.64 13.74 12.76
C VAL A 59 3.61 14.75 13.28
N LYS A 60 2.33 14.45 13.03
CA LYS A 60 1.22 15.28 13.51
C LYS A 60 0.82 14.89 14.93
N ASP A 61 0.36 15.87 15.71
CA ASP A 61 -0.17 15.62 17.06
C ASP A 61 -1.40 14.71 17.06
N SER A 62 -2.20 14.74 16.01
CA SER A 62 -3.37 13.86 15.84
C SER A 62 -3.02 12.37 15.84
N THR A 63 -1.75 12.01 15.65
CA THR A 63 -1.28 10.62 15.73
C THR A 63 -1.51 9.99 17.10
N LYS A 64 -1.62 10.79 18.16
CA LYS A 64 -1.87 10.33 19.53
C LYS A 64 -3.09 9.42 19.66
N LYS A 65 -4.12 9.66 18.86
CA LYS A 65 -5.34 8.85 18.89
C LYS A 65 -5.12 7.39 18.54
N TRP A 66 -4.00 7.06 17.87
CA TRP A 66 -3.67 5.71 17.47
C TRP A 66 -2.80 4.94 18.47
N ILE A 67 -2.40 5.57 19.58
CA ILE A 67 -1.59 4.89 20.60
C ILE A 67 -2.33 3.65 21.11
N GLY A 68 -1.62 2.51 21.13
CA GLY A 68 -2.18 1.20 21.49
C GLY A 68 -2.79 0.43 20.34
N ARG A 69 -2.79 1.00 19.13
CA ARG A 69 -3.35 0.36 17.94
C ARG A 69 -2.25 -0.01 16.93
N GLU A 70 -2.53 -1.03 16.11
CA GLU A 70 -1.68 -1.39 14.99
C GLU A 70 -1.64 -0.25 13.99
N CYS A 71 -0.43 0.21 13.63
CA CYS A 71 -0.24 1.38 12.77
C CYS A 71 0.70 1.07 11.61
N TYR A 72 0.49 1.81 10.53
CA TYR A 72 1.34 1.81 9.33
C TYR A 72 1.56 3.23 8.86
N ASP A 73 2.71 3.51 8.27
CA ASP A 73 2.81 4.64 7.36
C ASP A 73 2.55 4.16 5.92
N CYS A 74 2.56 5.07 4.95
CA CYS A 74 2.17 4.75 3.58
C CYS A 74 3.03 3.63 2.98
N SER A 75 4.33 3.75 3.05
CA SER A 75 5.27 2.76 2.51
C SER A 75 5.37 1.51 3.39
N GLY A 76 5.13 1.62 4.69
CA GLY A 76 5.11 0.48 5.60
C GLY A 76 3.98 -0.48 5.30
N LEU A 77 2.79 0.03 5.01
CA LEU A 77 1.65 -0.79 4.60
C LEU A 77 1.95 -1.55 3.29
N VAL A 78 2.47 -0.82 2.29
CA VAL A 78 2.81 -1.41 0.98
C VAL A 78 3.88 -2.48 1.14
N MET A 79 4.94 -2.18 1.87
CA MET A 79 6.03 -3.12 2.12
C MET A 79 5.54 -4.40 2.77
N LYS A 80 4.73 -4.30 3.84
CA LYS A 80 4.20 -5.47 4.55
C LYS A 80 3.23 -6.27 3.69
N ALA A 81 2.40 -5.60 2.90
CA ALA A 81 1.48 -6.27 1.98
C ALA A 81 2.24 -7.10 0.94
N LEU A 82 3.25 -6.51 0.31
CA LEU A 82 4.05 -7.20 -0.71
C LEU A 82 4.87 -8.36 -0.13
N GLN A 83 5.31 -8.26 1.12
CA GLN A 83 5.98 -9.36 1.82
C GLN A 83 5.09 -10.61 1.90
N GLN A 84 3.78 -10.45 1.96
CA GLN A 84 2.84 -11.58 2.02
C GLN A 84 2.92 -12.47 0.76
N VAL A 85 3.37 -11.92 -0.34
CA VAL A 85 3.51 -12.62 -1.61
C VAL A 85 4.97 -12.75 -2.06
N GLY A 86 5.91 -12.57 -1.13
CA GLY A 86 7.34 -12.79 -1.37
C GLY A 86 8.05 -11.68 -2.13
N ILE A 87 7.46 -10.47 -2.18
CA ILE A 87 8.04 -9.32 -2.86
C ILE A 87 8.61 -8.36 -1.83
N ASN A 88 9.88 -7.98 -1.99
CA ASN A 88 10.56 -7.06 -1.10
C ASN A 88 10.72 -5.69 -1.77
N VAL A 89 10.26 -4.66 -1.09
CA VAL A 89 10.42 -3.26 -1.49
C VAL A 89 10.92 -2.44 -0.31
N HIS A 90 11.45 -1.25 -0.59
CA HIS A 90 11.91 -0.35 0.46
C HIS A 90 10.76 0.19 1.32
N HIS A 91 11.06 0.48 2.57
CA HIS A 91 10.15 1.22 3.46
C HIS A 91 10.33 2.73 3.21
N ASN A 92 10.07 3.16 1.97
CA ASN A 92 10.21 4.54 1.53
C ASN A 92 9.63 4.69 0.12
N ALA A 93 8.69 5.61 -0.07
CA ALA A 93 7.99 5.78 -1.35
C ALA A 93 8.94 6.14 -2.50
N GLN A 94 9.88 7.08 -2.26
CA GLN A 94 10.82 7.50 -3.28
C GLN A 94 11.82 6.38 -3.65
N TRP A 95 12.33 5.64 -2.68
CA TRP A 95 13.23 4.52 -2.94
C TRP A 95 12.52 3.38 -3.67
N THR A 96 11.26 3.10 -3.32
CA THR A 96 10.45 2.12 -4.04
C THR A 96 10.28 2.53 -5.50
N TRP A 97 9.94 3.79 -5.75
CA TRP A 97 9.82 4.33 -7.10
C TRP A 97 11.13 4.23 -7.88
N ALA A 98 12.24 4.62 -7.28
CA ALA A 98 13.54 4.70 -7.95
C ALA A 98 14.17 3.33 -8.22
N GLU A 99 13.96 2.34 -7.33
CA GLU A 99 14.78 1.13 -7.30
C GLU A 99 13.99 -0.19 -7.44
N ASP A 100 12.72 -0.22 -7.04
CA ASP A 100 12.02 -1.50 -6.85
C ASP A 100 11.07 -1.85 -7.99
N LEU A 101 10.88 -0.99 -8.97
CA LEU A 101 9.86 -1.16 -10.01
C LEU A 101 10.44 -1.73 -11.29
N LYS A 102 9.75 -2.71 -11.86
CA LYS A 102 10.03 -3.24 -13.18
C LYS A 102 9.28 -2.49 -14.28
N GLN A 103 8.09 -1.99 -13.97
CA GLN A 103 7.29 -1.15 -14.86
C GLN A 103 6.88 0.11 -14.11
N ARG A 104 6.82 1.23 -14.82
CA ARG A 104 6.37 2.51 -14.24
C ARG A 104 5.84 3.44 -15.32
N GLY A 105 5.01 4.37 -14.93
CA GLY A 105 4.45 5.33 -15.85
C GLY A 105 3.66 6.45 -15.19
N ASP A 106 3.11 7.30 -16.02
CA ASP A 106 2.20 8.36 -15.64
C ASP A 106 0.82 7.78 -15.27
N ILE A 107 0.14 8.38 -14.31
CA ILE A 107 -1.14 7.85 -13.82
C ILE A 107 -2.21 7.77 -14.94
N LYS A 108 -2.14 8.62 -15.94
CA LYS A 108 -3.08 8.57 -17.09
C LYS A 108 -3.01 7.25 -17.85
N ASP A 109 -1.87 6.55 -17.77
CA ASP A 109 -1.62 5.30 -18.48
C ASP A 109 -1.70 4.06 -17.58
N ILE A 110 -2.24 4.21 -16.36
CA ILE A 110 -2.32 3.10 -15.40
C ILE A 110 -3.08 1.90 -16.00
N PRO A 111 -2.52 0.68 -15.91
CA PRO A 111 -3.26 -0.52 -16.29
C PRO A 111 -4.35 -0.80 -15.26
N THR A 112 -5.60 -0.47 -15.59
CA THR A 112 -6.72 -0.53 -14.64
C THR A 112 -7.21 -1.96 -14.36
N ASP A 113 -6.70 -2.94 -15.07
CA ASP A 113 -7.03 -4.36 -14.94
C ASP A 113 -6.01 -5.15 -14.11
N LYS A 114 -5.02 -4.48 -13.54
CA LYS A 114 -3.93 -5.11 -12.77
C LYS A 114 -3.72 -4.42 -11.43
N LEU A 115 -3.17 -5.16 -10.47
CA LEU A 115 -2.62 -4.55 -9.26
C LEU A 115 -1.43 -3.68 -9.62
N CYS A 116 -1.39 -2.48 -9.08
CA CYS A 116 -0.29 -1.54 -9.26
C CYS A 116 -0.03 -0.80 -7.96
N LEU A 117 1.21 -0.39 -7.77
CA LEU A 117 1.53 0.64 -6.80
C LEU A 117 1.17 1.99 -7.42
N VAL A 118 0.63 2.90 -6.63
CA VAL A 118 0.34 4.28 -7.07
C VAL A 118 1.10 5.25 -6.18
N PHE A 119 1.53 6.35 -6.78
CA PHE A 119 2.45 7.30 -6.14
C PHE A 119 1.96 8.73 -6.31
N LYS A 120 2.29 9.57 -5.33
CA LYS A 120 2.12 11.03 -5.44
C LYS A 120 3.49 11.70 -5.43
N LYS A 121 3.76 12.44 -6.50
CA LYS A 121 4.98 13.24 -6.62
C LYS A 121 4.78 14.58 -5.90
N GLY A 122 5.74 14.95 -5.07
CA GLY A 122 5.77 16.25 -4.43
C GLY A 122 6.40 17.33 -5.30
N ASP A 123 6.39 18.56 -4.83
CA ASP A 123 6.91 19.73 -5.56
C ASP A 123 8.40 19.62 -5.83
N ASN A 124 9.15 18.90 -4.99
CA ASN A 124 10.59 18.64 -5.19
C ASN A 124 10.88 17.55 -6.23
N GLY A 125 9.85 16.97 -6.86
CA GLY A 125 10.01 15.91 -7.84
C GLY A 125 10.14 14.50 -7.26
N GLU A 126 10.18 14.36 -5.94
CA GLU A 126 10.26 13.05 -5.27
C GLU A 126 8.88 12.52 -4.90
N MET A 127 8.74 11.20 -4.88
CA MET A 127 7.51 10.56 -4.44
C MET A 127 7.41 10.64 -2.92
N HIS A 128 6.32 11.24 -2.41
CA HIS A 128 6.11 11.42 -0.98
C HIS A 128 4.96 10.58 -0.42
N HIS A 129 4.21 9.90 -1.29
CA HIS A 129 3.11 9.05 -0.87
C HIS A 129 2.96 7.86 -1.81
N ILE A 130 2.50 6.74 -1.29
CA ILE A 130 2.33 5.49 -2.01
C ILE A 130 1.09 4.76 -1.49
N GLY A 131 0.38 4.08 -2.40
CA GLY A 131 -0.72 3.19 -2.07
C GLY A 131 -0.74 2.01 -3.03
N ILE A 132 -1.74 1.14 -2.90
CA ILE A 132 -1.92 0.01 -3.80
C ILE A 132 -3.28 0.10 -4.48
N TYR A 133 -3.27 0.17 -5.81
CA TYR A 133 -4.46 0.04 -6.63
C TYR A 133 -4.88 -1.43 -6.68
N ILE A 134 -6.11 -1.71 -6.26
CA ILE A 134 -6.62 -3.10 -6.11
C ILE A 134 -7.65 -3.48 -7.18
N GLY A 135 -7.78 -2.68 -8.22
CA GLY A 135 -8.79 -2.89 -9.26
C GLY A 135 -10.09 -2.12 -8.98
N ASN A 136 -10.99 -2.14 -9.95
CA ASN A 136 -12.31 -1.50 -9.85
C ASN A 136 -12.29 -0.03 -9.43
N GLY A 137 -11.23 0.69 -9.76
CA GLY A 137 -11.07 2.10 -9.41
C GLY A 137 -10.78 2.37 -7.95
N LYS A 138 -10.34 1.38 -7.17
CA LYS A 138 -10.10 1.48 -5.73
C LYS A 138 -8.62 1.37 -5.36
N VAL A 139 -8.24 2.14 -4.35
CA VAL A 139 -6.90 2.14 -3.77
C VAL A 139 -7.02 1.86 -2.27
N ILE A 140 -6.11 1.06 -1.72
CA ILE A 140 -5.93 0.97 -0.27
C ILE A 140 -4.62 1.66 0.08
N GLU A 141 -4.67 2.55 1.06
CA GLU A 141 -3.56 3.40 1.45
C GLU A 141 -3.58 3.69 2.96
N ALA A 142 -2.41 3.81 3.56
CA ALA A 142 -2.26 4.44 4.87
C ALA A 142 -2.19 5.95 4.60
N LYS A 143 -3.33 6.63 4.73
CA LYS A 143 -3.55 7.96 4.16
C LYS A 143 -2.96 9.10 4.99
N GLY A 144 -2.79 8.89 6.28
CA GLY A 144 -2.24 9.89 7.17
C GLY A 144 -2.84 9.78 8.57
N ALA A 145 -2.30 10.58 9.50
CA ALA A 145 -2.65 10.52 10.92
C ALA A 145 -4.14 10.73 11.19
N ASP A 146 -4.81 11.51 10.35
CA ASP A 146 -6.23 11.82 10.53
C ASP A 146 -7.16 10.70 10.06
N TYR A 147 -6.66 9.78 9.23
CA TYR A 147 -7.48 8.79 8.52
C TYR A 147 -7.13 7.33 8.84
N GLY A 148 -5.85 7.02 9.06
CA GLY A 148 -5.39 5.64 9.17
C GLY A 148 -5.38 4.91 7.81
N VAL A 149 -5.58 3.61 7.83
CA VAL A 149 -5.63 2.77 6.64
C VAL A 149 -7.06 2.76 6.09
N VAL A 150 -7.22 3.21 4.86
CA VAL A 150 -8.53 3.42 4.22
C VAL A 150 -8.54 2.92 2.78
N GLU A 151 -9.74 2.61 2.29
CA GLU A 151 -9.99 2.38 0.88
C GLU A 151 -10.54 3.68 0.27
N THR A 152 -9.92 4.12 -0.82
CA THR A 152 -10.27 5.39 -1.50
C THR A 152 -10.46 5.14 -2.99
N ASP A 153 -11.05 6.12 -3.67
CA ASP A 153 -11.15 6.06 -5.12
C ASP A 153 -9.85 6.50 -5.77
N LEU A 154 -9.44 5.80 -6.82
CA LEU A 154 -8.30 6.21 -7.63
C LEU A 154 -8.56 7.59 -8.24
N LYS A 155 -9.75 7.76 -8.81
CA LYS A 155 -10.18 9.02 -9.40
C LYS A 155 -10.40 10.07 -8.31
N GLY A 156 -9.82 11.24 -8.46
CA GLY A 156 -9.89 12.30 -7.46
C GLY A 156 -8.89 12.17 -6.33
N GLY A 157 -8.07 11.12 -6.31
CA GLY A 157 -7.03 10.91 -5.30
C GLY A 157 -5.75 11.70 -5.53
N ASN A 158 -5.65 12.43 -6.64
CA ASN A 158 -4.45 13.20 -7.00
C ASN A 158 -3.18 12.38 -7.16
N TRP A 159 -3.33 11.11 -7.53
CA TRP A 159 -2.21 10.25 -7.85
C TRP A 159 -1.51 10.74 -9.12
N THR A 160 -0.19 10.64 -9.18
CA THR A 160 0.60 11.15 -10.30
C THR A 160 1.22 10.06 -11.16
N ASN A 161 1.58 8.93 -10.55
CA ASN A 161 2.33 7.86 -11.20
C ASN A 161 1.88 6.49 -10.70
N TRP A 162 2.22 5.47 -11.48
CA TRP A 162 2.00 4.07 -11.11
C TRP A 162 3.28 3.26 -11.32
N GLY A 163 3.35 2.10 -10.70
CA GLY A 163 4.44 1.17 -10.91
C GLY A 163 4.11 -0.25 -10.48
N ILE A 164 4.83 -1.21 -11.06
CA ILE A 164 4.68 -2.63 -10.76
C ILE A 164 6.05 -3.18 -10.41
N PRO A 165 6.26 -3.69 -9.17
CA PRO A 165 7.51 -4.34 -8.81
C PRO A 165 7.62 -5.72 -9.46
N ALA A 166 8.85 -6.22 -9.59
CA ALA A 166 9.09 -7.58 -10.06
C ALA A 166 8.33 -8.58 -9.16
N GLY A 167 7.67 -9.54 -9.77
CA GLY A 167 6.88 -10.56 -9.08
C GLY A 167 5.40 -10.24 -8.94
N LEU A 168 5.00 -9.00 -9.20
CA LEU A 168 3.58 -8.60 -9.16
C LEU A 168 2.92 -8.64 -10.55
N GLU A 169 3.69 -8.86 -11.56
CA GLU A 169 3.26 -8.86 -12.97
C GLU A 169 2.24 -9.95 -13.30
#